data_d5cfc2c03d53ef0f6c92eaaad392604a
#
_entry.id   d5cfc2c03d53ef0f6c92eaaad392604a
#
_cell.length_a   1.000
_cell.length_b   1.000
_cell.length_c   1.000
_cell.angle_alpha   90.00
_cell.angle_beta   90.00
_cell.angle_gamma   90.00
#
_symmetry.space_group_name_H-M   'P 1'
#
loop_
_entity.id
_entity.type
_entity.pdbx_description
1 polymer ?
#
loop_
_entity_poly.entity_id
_entity_poly.type
_entity_poly.pdbx_seq_one_letter_code
_entity_poly.pdbx_strand_id
1 'polypeptide(L)'
;VVCRRQRQMCIRDRIKAYACDIRVSEAVNDMIDTIWKDGGALTGLVNNAAGNFISPTKDVTPRGFEAISNIVFRGSFYLTHACGTRWIDEGVKGSVISILTTWIWNGGPFTVPSAMSKAGVNIMTKSLAAEWGHYGIRLNAIAPGPFPTKGAWERLSPGQDTDSNENDAKIPMRRNGEMQELRNLATFLMADGCDYLTGQTIAIDGASHLGSAGNFYQSLDKLTDEDWDGIRSMIKSSNDADKAKRSV
;
A
#
# COMPACT_ATOMS: atom_id res chain seq x y z
N VAL A 1 14.67 -5.11 6.37
CA VAL A 1 14.82 -6.57 6.27
C VAL A 1 14.96 -6.93 4.79
N VAL A 2 16.16 -7.18 4.34
CA VAL A 2 16.41 -7.63 2.97
C VAL A 2 16.21 -9.15 2.91
N CYS A 3 15.26 -9.59 2.10
CA CYS A 3 15.05 -11.02 1.86
C CYS A 3 16.34 -11.65 1.31
N ARG A 4 16.78 -12.76 1.89
CA ARG A 4 18.08 -13.45 1.64
C ARG A 4 18.37 -13.85 0.17
N ARG A 5 17.50 -13.61 -0.81
CA ARG A 5 17.59 -14.15 -2.17
C ARG A 5 17.93 -13.19 -3.30
N GLN A 6 18.04 -11.88 -3.08
CA GLN A 6 18.51 -10.98 -4.14
C GLN A 6 19.96 -10.56 -3.94
N ARG A 7 20.87 -11.51 -4.16
CA ARG A 7 22.29 -11.23 -4.32
C ARG A 7 22.56 -10.87 -5.78
N GLN A 8 22.43 -9.62 -6.13
CA GLN A 8 23.01 -9.13 -7.36
C GLN A 8 24.34 -8.43 -7.11
N MET A 9 25.33 -8.74 -7.95
CA MET A 9 26.75 -8.59 -7.70
C MET A 9 27.31 -7.16 -7.69
N CYS A 10 26.54 -6.13 -8.03
CA CYS A 10 27.05 -4.75 -8.20
C CYS A 10 26.76 -3.81 -7.02
N ILE A 11 26.17 -4.29 -5.92
CA ILE A 11 25.74 -3.44 -4.79
C ILE A 11 26.33 -3.96 -3.44
N ARG A 12 27.19 -4.95 -3.48
CA ARG A 12 27.65 -5.69 -2.28
C ARG A 12 28.35 -4.83 -1.23
N ASP A 13 28.96 -3.76 -1.59
CA ASP A 13 29.68 -2.82 -0.74
C ASP A 13 28.79 -1.73 -0.13
N ARG A 14 27.57 -1.57 -0.62
CA ARG A 14 26.62 -0.52 -0.20
C ARG A 14 25.41 -1.04 0.55
N ILE A 15 25.23 -2.35 0.68
CA ILE A 15 24.11 -2.97 1.38
C ILE A 15 24.62 -3.73 2.58
N LYS A 16 24.17 -3.32 3.77
CA LYS A 16 24.33 -4.08 5.01
C LYS A 16 22.99 -4.76 5.36
N ALA A 17 23.06 -5.98 5.87
CA ALA A 17 21.91 -6.74 6.35
C ALA A 17 22.01 -6.93 7.86
N TYR A 18 20.95 -6.56 8.57
CA TYR A 18 20.81 -6.72 10.01
C TYR A 18 19.68 -7.72 10.29
N ALA A 19 19.93 -8.70 11.13
CA ALA A 19 18.89 -9.63 11.57
C ALA A 19 18.09 -8.98 12.71
N CYS A 20 16.76 -8.89 12.54
CA CYS A 20 15.88 -8.29 13.54
C CYS A 20 14.51 -8.93 13.48
N ASP A 21 13.94 -9.24 14.63
CA ASP A 21 12.51 -9.50 14.75
C ASP A 21 11.81 -8.18 15.08
N ILE A 22 11.18 -7.59 14.07
CA ILE A 22 10.50 -6.29 14.20
C ILE A 22 9.28 -6.31 15.13
N ARG A 23 8.86 -7.49 15.61
CA ARG A 23 7.78 -7.64 16.60
C ARG A 23 8.26 -7.32 18.02
N VAL A 24 9.56 -7.23 18.23
CA VAL A 24 10.22 -6.98 19.51
C VAL A 24 10.84 -5.59 19.50
N SER A 25 10.30 -4.67 20.30
CA SER A 25 10.71 -3.26 20.32
C SER A 25 12.18 -3.06 20.68
N GLU A 26 12.66 -3.85 21.65
CA GLU A 26 14.06 -3.81 22.10
C GLU A 26 15.01 -4.23 20.96
N ALA A 27 14.71 -5.31 20.24
CA ALA A 27 15.49 -5.75 19.10
C ALA A 27 15.51 -4.72 17.96
N VAL A 28 14.40 -3.99 17.76
CA VAL A 28 14.33 -2.87 16.81
C VAL A 28 15.26 -1.75 17.24
N ASN A 29 15.22 -1.33 18.50
CA ASN A 29 16.08 -0.27 19.01
C ASN A 29 17.57 -0.63 18.90
N ASP A 30 17.95 -1.82 19.33
CA ASP A 30 19.34 -2.33 19.24
C ASP A 30 19.84 -2.36 17.78
N MET A 31 18.98 -2.77 16.85
CA MET A 31 19.31 -2.75 15.43
C MET A 31 19.51 -1.33 14.92
N ILE A 32 18.62 -0.41 15.25
CA ILE A 32 18.72 0.99 14.81
C ILE A 32 19.97 1.64 15.41
N ASP A 33 20.26 1.44 16.69
CA ASP A 33 21.50 1.92 17.33
C ASP A 33 22.77 1.40 16.65
N THR A 34 22.74 0.14 16.27
CA THR A 34 23.85 -0.48 15.51
C THR A 34 24.01 0.19 14.14
N ILE A 35 22.90 0.44 13.43
CA ILE A 35 22.93 1.12 12.12
C ILE A 35 23.48 2.55 12.26
N TRP A 36 23.01 3.30 13.26
CA TRP A 36 23.50 4.66 13.54
C TRP A 36 25.00 4.69 13.81
N LYS A 37 25.47 3.75 14.64
CA LYS A 37 26.89 3.61 14.95
C LYS A 37 27.73 3.25 13.73
N ASP A 38 27.22 2.35 12.89
CA ASP A 38 27.94 1.80 11.73
C ASP A 38 27.99 2.75 10.52
N GLY A 39 26.93 3.53 10.31
CA GLY A 39 26.73 4.29 9.09
C GLY A 39 26.29 5.75 9.28
N GLY A 40 26.07 6.18 10.52
CA GLY A 40 25.48 7.48 10.82
C GLY A 40 23.95 7.45 10.74
N ALA A 41 23.35 8.63 10.90
CA ALA A 41 21.89 8.78 10.91
C ALA A 41 21.25 8.29 9.59
N LEU A 42 20.23 7.46 9.70
CA LEU A 42 19.39 7.13 8.54
C LEU A 42 18.67 8.40 8.07
N THR A 43 18.44 8.51 6.77
CA THR A 43 17.66 9.60 6.18
C THR A 43 16.29 9.13 5.67
N GLY A 44 16.06 7.82 5.64
CA GLY A 44 14.82 7.25 5.17
C GLY A 44 14.50 5.87 5.74
N LEU A 45 13.23 5.59 5.88
CA LEU A 45 12.67 4.30 6.32
C LEU A 45 11.60 3.81 5.34
N VAL A 46 11.68 2.56 4.93
CA VAL A 46 10.62 1.90 4.18
C VAL A 46 10.01 0.77 5.02
N ASN A 47 8.81 0.97 5.52
CA ASN A 47 8.01 -0.06 6.19
C ASN A 47 7.41 -1.00 5.12
N ASN A 48 8.13 -2.06 4.78
CA ASN A 48 7.72 -3.02 3.75
C ASN A 48 7.46 -4.43 4.32
N ALA A 49 7.89 -4.71 5.53
CA ALA A 49 7.67 -6.02 6.14
C ALA A 49 6.16 -6.30 6.27
N ALA A 50 5.74 -7.43 5.77
CA ALA A 50 4.34 -7.83 5.77
C ALA A 50 4.19 -9.35 5.90
N GLY A 51 3.00 -9.75 6.35
CA GLY A 51 2.49 -11.11 6.28
C GLY A 51 1.02 -11.04 5.88
N ASN A 52 0.55 -12.07 5.21
CA ASN A 52 -0.86 -12.22 4.89
C ASN A 52 -1.23 -13.69 4.69
N PHE A 53 -2.49 -14.01 4.88
CA PHE A 53 -3.14 -15.26 4.50
C PHE A 53 -4.60 -14.99 4.20
N ILE A 54 -5.22 -15.86 3.44
CA ILE A 54 -6.66 -15.82 3.18
C ILE A 54 -7.38 -16.79 4.11
N SER A 55 -8.47 -16.33 4.75
CA SER A 55 -9.33 -17.16 5.61
C SER A 55 -10.71 -16.51 5.77
N PRO A 56 -11.80 -17.29 5.84
CA PRO A 56 -13.04 -16.78 6.38
C PRO A 56 -12.78 -16.21 7.79
N THR A 57 -13.28 -15.00 8.08
CA THR A 57 -12.96 -14.32 9.35
C THR A 57 -13.40 -15.12 10.56
N LYS A 58 -14.50 -15.89 10.47
CA LYS A 58 -14.98 -16.78 11.54
C LYS A 58 -13.97 -17.86 11.95
N ASP A 59 -13.04 -18.21 11.06
CA ASP A 59 -12.04 -19.27 11.26
C ASP A 59 -10.66 -18.70 11.63
N VAL A 60 -10.52 -17.35 11.66
CA VAL A 60 -9.28 -16.70 12.07
C VAL A 60 -9.09 -16.86 13.57
N THR A 61 -8.02 -17.56 13.96
CA THR A 61 -7.66 -17.71 15.37
C THR A 61 -7.00 -16.44 15.92
N PRO A 62 -7.06 -16.18 17.25
CA PRO A 62 -6.32 -15.07 17.87
C PRO A 62 -4.83 -15.07 17.50
N ARG A 63 -4.18 -16.25 17.52
CA ARG A 63 -2.77 -16.41 17.13
C ARG A 63 -2.54 -16.04 15.65
N GLY A 64 -3.46 -16.41 14.77
CA GLY A 64 -3.39 -16.04 13.35
C GLY A 64 -3.51 -14.52 13.15
N PHE A 65 -4.43 -13.88 13.86
CA PHE A 65 -4.55 -12.43 13.88
C PHE A 65 -3.27 -11.76 14.40
N GLU A 66 -2.75 -12.19 15.54
CA GLU A 66 -1.53 -11.66 16.14
C GLU A 66 -0.30 -11.83 15.22
N ALA A 67 -0.18 -12.95 14.52
CA ALA A 67 0.93 -13.19 13.60
C ALA A 67 1.03 -12.13 12.51
N ILE A 68 -0.11 -11.63 12.01
CA ILE A 68 -0.16 -10.58 11.01
C ILE A 68 -0.02 -9.20 11.64
N SER A 69 -0.82 -8.90 12.68
CA SER A 69 -0.85 -7.58 13.30
C SER A 69 0.48 -7.21 13.96
N ASN A 70 1.16 -8.17 14.58
CA ASN A 70 2.46 -7.93 15.21
C ASN A 70 3.56 -7.57 14.18
N ILE A 71 3.52 -8.15 12.98
CA ILE A 71 4.47 -7.80 11.92
C ILE A 71 4.07 -6.47 11.26
N VAL A 72 2.82 -6.39 10.78
CA VAL A 72 2.39 -5.31 9.89
C VAL A 72 2.13 -4.02 10.67
N PHE A 73 1.40 -4.09 11.77
CA PHE A 73 1.00 -2.91 12.56
C PHE A 73 2.05 -2.53 13.61
N ARG A 74 2.31 -3.44 14.56
CA ARG A 74 3.27 -3.16 15.65
C ARG A 74 4.69 -2.97 15.13
N GLY A 75 5.16 -3.85 14.23
CA GLY A 75 6.51 -3.75 13.68
C GLY A 75 6.74 -2.45 12.90
N SER A 76 5.76 -2.01 12.10
CA SER A 76 5.85 -0.71 11.42
C SER A 76 5.88 0.46 12.40
N PHE A 77 5.08 0.39 13.48
CA PHE A 77 5.10 1.40 14.52
C PHE A 77 6.47 1.45 15.23
N TYR A 78 7.02 0.32 15.65
CA TYR A 78 8.30 0.27 16.36
C TYR A 78 9.45 0.82 15.51
N LEU A 79 9.52 0.45 14.22
CA LEU A 79 10.53 0.99 13.31
C LEU A 79 10.38 2.49 13.09
N THR A 80 9.15 2.94 12.87
CA THR A 80 8.87 4.38 12.66
C THR A 80 9.19 5.19 13.91
N HIS A 81 8.79 4.70 15.09
CA HIS A 81 9.08 5.33 16.36
C HIS A 81 10.59 5.39 16.63
N ALA A 82 11.30 4.26 16.49
CA ALA A 82 12.73 4.19 16.76
C ALA A 82 13.57 5.11 15.85
N CYS A 83 13.21 5.24 14.58
CA CYS A 83 13.86 6.19 13.69
C CYS A 83 13.45 7.64 14.00
N GLY A 84 12.14 7.87 14.16
CA GLY A 84 11.59 9.20 14.35
C GLY A 84 12.10 9.89 15.61
N THR A 85 12.17 9.16 16.74
CA THR A 85 12.71 9.73 18.00
C THR A 85 14.17 10.14 17.84
N ARG A 86 15.00 9.32 17.20
CA ARG A 86 16.41 9.67 16.95
C ARG A 86 16.56 10.84 16.00
N TRP A 87 15.74 10.93 14.95
CA TRP A 87 15.73 12.11 14.07
C TRP A 87 15.38 13.40 14.81
N ILE A 88 14.37 13.33 15.69
CA ILE A 88 13.96 14.48 16.52
C ILE A 88 15.08 14.88 17.49
N ASP A 89 15.63 13.91 18.22
CA ASP A 89 16.67 14.15 19.22
C ASP A 89 17.96 14.73 18.61
N GLU A 90 18.31 14.30 17.40
CA GLU A 90 19.52 14.74 16.71
C GLU A 90 19.27 15.93 15.75
N GLY A 91 18.04 16.38 15.58
CA GLY A 91 17.68 17.45 14.64
C GLY A 91 17.89 17.06 13.16
N VAL A 92 17.78 15.78 12.83
CA VAL A 92 17.97 15.25 11.48
C VAL A 92 16.62 15.09 10.78
N LYS A 93 16.55 15.50 9.51
CA LYS A 93 15.36 15.25 8.67
C LYS A 93 15.22 13.76 8.32
N GLY A 94 13.98 13.30 8.14
CA GLY A 94 13.70 11.93 7.76
C GLY A 94 12.54 11.79 6.78
N SER A 95 12.56 10.72 6.01
CA SER A 95 11.44 10.36 5.12
C SER A 95 10.98 8.91 5.37
N VAL A 96 9.71 8.72 5.67
CA VAL A 96 9.11 7.41 5.87
C VAL A 96 8.16 7.08 4.73
N ILE A 97 8.31 5.87 4.17
CA ILE A 97 7.33 5.29 3.25
C ILE A 97 6.77 4.02 3.87
N SER A 98 5.45 3.93 3.96
CA SER A 98 4.77 2.71 4.38
C SER A 98 4.09 2.03 3.19
N ILE A 99 4.39 0.75 2.94
CA ILE A 99 3.73 -0.03 1.90
C ILE A 99 2.43 -0.59 2.46
N LEU A 100 1.32 -0.10 1.95
CA LEU A 100 -0.03 -0.47 2.34
C LEU A 100 -0.68 -1.45 1.34
N THR A 101 -1.97 -1.28 1.11
CA THR A 101 -2.80 -1.94 0.11
C THR A 101 -4.05 -1.09 -0.12
N THR A 102 -4.68 -1.20 -1.28
CA THR A 102 -5.94 -0.51 -1.59
C THR A 102 -7.12 -0.93 -0.70
N TRP A 103 -7.00 -2.06 0.03
CA TRP A 103 -8.01 -2.52 1.00
C TRP A 103 -8.25 -1.56 2.17
N ILE A 104 -7.39 -0.56 2.37
CA ILE A 104 -7.60 0.51 3.37
C ILE A 104 -8.81 1.38 3.04
N TRP A 105 -9.27 1.39 1.79
CA TRP A 105 -10.44 2.15 1.34
C TRP A 105 -11.67 1.27 1.19
N ASN A 106 -11.51 0.06 0.61
CA ASN A 106 -12.64 -0.79 0.20
C ASN A 106 -12.89 -1.97 1.16
N GLY A 107 -11.99 -2.18 2.13
CA GLY A 107 -11.95 -3.41 2.90
C GLY A 107 -11.27 -4.55 2.13
N GLY A 108 -10.90 -5.60 2.87
CA GLY A 108 -10.26 -6.80 2.33
C GLY A 108 -10.99 -8.05 2.83
N PRO A 109 -12.06 -8.49 2.17
CA PRO A 109 -12.72 -9.75 2.51
C PRO A 109 -11.71 -10.90 2.54
N PHE A 110 -11.84 -11.79 3.50
CA PHE A 110 -10.95 -12.95 3.73
C PHE A 110 -9.48 -12.61 4.08
N THR A 111 -9.13 -11.32 4.17
CA THR A 111 -7.79 -10.83 4.56
C THR A 111 -7.86 -9.80 5.68
N VAL A 112 -8.89 -9.87 6.52
CA VAL A 112 -9.25 -8.88 7.53
C VAL A 112 -8.08 -8.49 8.45
N PRO A 113 -7.24 -9.42 9.00
CA PRO A 113 -6.11 -9.03 9.84
C PRO A 113 -5.11 -8.11 9.12
N SER A 114 -4.84 -8.37 7.85
CA SER A 114 -3.94 -7.54 7.03
C SER A 114 -4.58 -6.18 6.70
N ALA A 115 -5.85 -6.16 6.28
CA ALA A 115 -6.57 -4.93 5.94
C ALA A 115 -6.64 -3.99 7.16
N MET A 116 -7.01 -4.51 8.35
CA MET A 116 -7.02 -3.75 9.60
C MET A 116 -5.64 -3.20 9.96
N SER A 117 -4.61 -4.03 9.88
CA SER A 117 -3.24 -3.62 10.19
C SER A 117 -2.75 -2.51 9.26
N LYS A 118 -3.00 -2.63 7.96
CA LYS A 118 -2.62 -1.62 6.96
C LYS A 118 -3.42 -0.33 7.12
N ALA A 119 -4.71 -0.40 7.50
CA ALA A 119 -5.50 0.76 7.83
C ALA A 119 -4.95 1.50 9.06
N GLY A 120 -4.52 0.77 10.09
CA GLY A 120 -3.83 1.34 11.25
C GLY A 120 -2.54 2.06 10.88
N VAL A 121 -1.69 1.47 10.02
CA VAL A 121 -0.47 2.11 9.51
C VAL A 121 -0.80 3.34 8.65
N ASN A 122 -1.91 3.33 7.91
CA ASN A 122 -2.38 4.49 7.16
C ASN A 122 -2.71 5.67 8.09
N ILE A 123 -3.41 5.42 9.18
CA ILE A 123 -3.72 6.45 10.18
C ILE A 123 -2.46 6.92 10.89
N MET A 124 -1.54 6.03 11.27
CA MET A 124 -0.23 6.39 11.81
C MET A 124 0.51 7.33 10.87
N THR A 125 0.56 7.04 9.57
CA THR A 125 1.20 7.88 8.56
C THR A 125 0.66 9.31 8.60
N LYS A 126 -0.66 9.48 8.63
CA LYS A 126 -1.31 10.81 8.66
C LYS A 126 -1.07 11.54 9.98
N SER A 127 -1.20 10.83 11.10
CA SER A 127 -1.04 11.42 12.42
C SER A 127 0.38 11.93 12.64
N LEU A 128 1.37 11.07 12.36
CA LEU A 128 2.78 11.45 12.54
C LEU A 128 3.27 12.46 11.50
N ALA A 129 2.71 12.48 10.30
CA ALA A 129 2.99 13.53 9.32
C ALA A 129 2.60 14.93 9.85
N ALA A 130 1.47 15.03 10.54
CA ALA A 130 1.03 16.27 11.17
C ALA A 130 1.85 16.60 12.42
N GLU A 131 2.14 15.60 13.25
CA GLU A 131 2.86 15.77 14.51
C GLU A 131 4.34 16.08 14.28
N TRP A 132 5.00 15.41 13.34
CA TRP A 132 6.46 15.48 13.14
C TRP A 132 6.89 16.35 11.97
N GLY A 133 5.95 16.92 11.22
CA GLY A 133 6.26 17.76 10.06
C GLY A 133 7.15 18.95 10.38
N HIS A 134 6.99 19.57 11.56
CA HIS A 134 7.80 20.71 11.99
C HIS A 134 9.25 20.34 12.35
N TYR A 135 9.55 19.05 12.56
CA TYR A 135 10.93 18.54 12.69
C TYR A 135 11.57 18.22 11.33
N GLY A 136 10.85 18.44 10.21
CA GLY A 136 11.34 18.08 8.87
C GLY A 136 11.23 16.60 8.57
N ILE A 137 10.38 15.86 9.29
CA ILE A 137 10.11 14.44 9.05
C ILE A 137 8.86 14.29 8.21
N ARG A 138 8.97 13.64 7.06
CA ARG A 138 7.87 13.37 6.15
C ARG A 138 7.43 11.90 6.25
N LEU A 139 6.14 11.68 6.29
CA LEU A 139 5.58 10.33 6.26
C LEU A 139 4.56 10.23 5.14
N ASN A 140 4.77 9.31 4.20
CA ASN A 140 3.83 9.00 3.14
C ASN A 140 3.61 7.49 3.04
N ALA A 141 2.61 7.08 2.31
CA ALA A 141 2.31 5.69 2.07
C ALA A 141 2.03 5.41 0.59
N ILE A 142 2.34 4.21 0.17
CA ILE A 142 1.98 3.68 -1.15
C ILE A 142 0.98 2.55 -0.93
N ALA A 143 -0.13 2.59 -1.65
CA ALA A 143 -1.13 1.53 -1.68
C ALA A 143 -1.10 0.81 -3.05
N PRO A 144 -0.29 -0.25 -3.18
CA PRO A 144 -0.21 -1.00 -4.42
C PRO A 144 -1.48 -1.81 -4.67
N GLY A 145 -1.85 -1.91 -5.95
CA GLY A 145 -2.72 -2.94 -6.47
C GLY A 145 -1.98 -4.25 -6.76
N PRO A 146 -2.38 -4.99 -7.78
CA PRO A 146 -1.71 -6.23 -8.17
C PRO A 146 -0.32 -5.96 -8.76
N PHE A 147 0.71 -6.38 -8.03
CA PHE A 147 2.11 -6.45 -8.47
C PHE A 147 2.56 -7.91 -8.30
N PRO A 148 2.59 -8.71 -9.38
CA PRO A 148 2.92 -10.12 -9.30
C PRO A 148 4.32 -10.34 -8.73
N THR A 149 4.39 -10.97 -7.56
CA THR A 149 5.64 -11.50 -7.02
C THR A 149 5.44 -12.96 -6.66
N LYS A 150 6.40 -13.80 -6.96
CA LYS A 150 6.30 -15.25 -6.77
C LYS A 150 5.81 -15.67 -5.38
N GLY A 151 6.21 -14.99 -4.32
CA GLY A 151 5.84 -15.36 -2.95
C GLY A 151 4.53 -14.75 -2.45
N ALA A 152 4.00 -13.69 -3.07
CA ALA A 152 2.74 -13.08 -2.68
C ALA A 152 1.55 -13.81 -3.32
N TRP A 153 1.65 -14.15 -4.59
CA TRP A 153 0.60 -14.85 -5.33
C TRP A 153 0.34 -16.26 -4.81
N GLU A 154 1.39 -17.02 -4.49
CA GLU A 154 1.26 -18.36 -3.91
C GLU A 154 0.38 -18.39 -2.65
N ARG A 155 0.33 -17.28 -1.90
CA ARG A 155 -0.45 -17.16 -0.66
C ARG A 155 -1.83 -16.54 -0.82
N LEU A 156 -2.01 -15.68 -1.81
CA LEU A 156 -3.25 -14.92 -2.03
C LEU A 156 -4.14 -15.52 -3.11
N SER A 157 -3.58 -16.38 -3.97
CA SER A 157 -4.30 -17.06 -5.05
C SER A 157 -3.86 -18.51 -5.16
N PRO A 158 -4.00 -19.32 -4.08
CA PRO A 158 -3.56 -20.71 -4.10
C PRO A 158 -4.34 -21.51 -5.17
N GLY A 159 -3.61 -22.18 -6.06
CA GLY A 159 -4.18 -23.01 -7.10
C GLY A 159 -4.78 -22.27 -8.31
N GLN A 160 -4.64 -20.95 -8.37
CA GLN A 160 -5.00 -20.18 -9.57
C GLN A 160 -3.78 -19.98 -10.46
N ASP A 161 -4.01 -20.09 -11.78
CA ASP A 161 -2.98 -19.75 -12.76
C ASP A 161 -2.74 -18.23 -12.72
N THR A 162 -1.51 -17.86 -12.40
CA THR A 162 -1.12 -16.44 -12.20
C THR A 162 -0.96 -15.69 -13.51
N ASP A 163 -0.92 -16.40 -14.62
CA ASP A 163 -0.78 -15.85 -15.98
C ASP A 163 -2.13 -15.63 -16.69
N SER A 164 -3.26 -15.78 -15.99
CA SER A 164 -4.55 -15.64 -16.63
C SER A 164 -4.89 -14.18 -16.94
N ASN A 165 -5.10 -13.85 -18.20
CA ASN A 165 -5.62 -12.57 -18.71
C ASN A 165 -6.97 -12.14 -18.06
N GLU A 166 -7.67 -13.06 -17.41
CA GLU A 166 -8.93 -12.77 -16.71
C GLU A 166 -8.78 -11.84 -15.51
N ASN A 167 -7.65 -11.91 -14.79
CA ASN A 167 -7.40 -11.00 -13.68
C ASN A 167 -7.03 -9.60 -14.18
N ASP A 168 -6.32 -9.52 -15.29
CA ASP A 168 -5.98 -8.25 -15.92
C ASP A 168 -7.23 -7.53 -16.42
N ALA A 169 -8.21 -8.27 -16.92
CA ALA A 169 -9.48 -7.73 -17.38
C ALA A 169 -10.28 -7.00 -16.28
N LYS A 170 -10.03 -7.28 -15.01
CA LYS A 170 -10.69 -6.63 -13.86
C LYS A 170 -10.02 -5.30 -13.48
N ILE A 171 -8.82 -5.03 -13.98
CA ILE A 171 -8.09 -3.79 -13.73
C ILE A 171 -8.41 -2.81 -14.87
N PRO A 172 -8.84 -1.57 -14.59
CA PRO A 172 -9.14 -0.59 -15.64
C PRO A 172 -8.01 -0.40 -16.66
N MET A 173 -6.76 -0.41 -16.23
CA MET A 173 -5.60 -0.35 -17.13
C MET A 173 -5.28 -1.66 -17.85
N ARG A 174 -6.06 -2.74 -17.61
CA ARG A 174 -5.95 -4.05 -18.30
C ARG A 174 -4.57 -4.71 -18.18
N ARG A 175 -3.85 -4.42 -17.14
CA ARG A 175 -2.57 -5.05 -16.82
C ARG A 175 -2.24 -4.96 -15.34
N ASN A 176 -1.36 -5.82 -14.88
CA ASN A 176 -0.72 -5.71 -13.58
C ASN A 176 0.33 -4.58 -13.56
N GLY A 177 0.69 -4.12 -12.38
CA GLY A 177 1.78 -3.17 -12.18
C GLY A 177 3.15 -3.82 -12.34
N GLU A 178 4.10 -3.09 -12.90
CA GLU A 178 5.50 -3.49 -13.00
C GLU A 178 6.28 -3.01 -11.78
N MET A 179 7.18 -3.85 -11.26
CA MET A 179 7.99 -3.51 -10.09
C MET A 179 8.82 -2.22 -10.27
N GLN A 180 9.13 -1.85 -11.52
CA GLN A 180 9.84 -0.60 -11.79
C GLN A 180 8.96 0.62 -11.52
N GLU A 181 7.67 0.55 -11.82
CA GLU A 181 6.72 1.64 -11.55
C GLU A 181 6.61 1.90 -10.03
N LEU A 182 6.53 0.83 -9.24
CA LEU A 182 6.52 0.93 -7.77
C LEU A 182 7.82 1.52 -7.23
N ARG A 183 8.97 1.10 -7.77
CA ARG A 183 10.29 1.64 -7.38
C ARG A 183 10.42 3.13 -7.73
N ASN A 184 9.96 3.55 -8.90
CA ASN A 184 9.97 4.94 -9.33
C ASN A 184 9.18 5.84 -8.36
N LEU A 185 7.97 5.40 -7.97
CA LEU A 185 7.16 6.13 -7.00
C LEU A 185 7.84 6.19 -5.61
N ALA A 186 8.38 5.06 -5.14
CA ALA A 186 9.11 5.02 -3.88
C ALA A 186 10.34 5.94 -3.90
N THR A 187 11.10 5.95 -4.98
CA THR A 187 12.25 6.84 -5.16
C THR A 187 11.83 8.31 -5.16
N PHE A 188 10.74 8.64 -5.86
CA PHE A 188 10.21 10.00 -5.89
C PHE A 188 9.81 10.47 -4.47
N LEU A 189 9.06 9.66 -3.73
CA LEU A 189 8.62 10.01 -2.37
C LEU A 189 9.78 10.11 -1.36
N MET A 190 10.88 9.39 -1.61
CA MET A 190 12.06 9.42 -0.74
C MET A 190 12.98 10.58 -1.05
N ALA A 191 12.91 11.15 -2.25
CA ALA A 191 13.80 12.21 -2.71
C ALA A 191 13.53 13.55 -2.00
N ASP A 192 14.59 14.36 -1.86
CA ASP A 192 14.53 15.68 -1.23
C ASP A 192 13.64 16.68 -2.00
N GLY A 193 13.45 16.48 -3.31
CA GLY A 193 12.55 17.29 -4.15
C GLY A 193 11.06 17.19 -3.82
N CYS A 194 10.68 16.37 -2.82
CA CYS A 194 9.32 16.18 -2.36
C CYS A 194 9.05 16.75 -0.96
N ASP A 195 9.78 17.74 -0.52
CA ASP A 195 9.78 18.22 0.87
C ASP A 195 8.42 18.74 1.37
N TYR A 196 7.54 19.17 0.48
CA TYR A 196 6.20 19.64 0.86
C TYR A 196 5.12 18.53 0.78
N LEU A 197 5.51 17.30 0.43
CA LEU A 197 4.60 16.15 0.32
C LEU A 197 4.72 15.26 1.57
N THR A 198 3.71 15.32 2.44
CA THR A 198 3.61 14.48 3.64
C THR A 198 2.16 14.12 3.96
N GLY A 199 1.94 13.04 4.70
CA GLY A 199 0.62 12.56 5.12
C GLY A 199 -0.22 11.92 4.00
N GLN A 200 0.36 11.69 2.81
CA GLN A 200 -0.39 11.20 1.66
C GLN A 200 -0.30 9.68 1.53
N THR A 201 -1.38 9.10 1.03
CA THR A 201 -1.44 7.70 0.61
C THR A 201 -1.76 7.65 -0.86
N ILE A 202 -0.81 7.18 -1.65
CA ILE A 202 -0.89 7.19 -3.11
C ILE A 202 -1.20 5.77 -3.59
N ALA A 203 -2.33 5.63 -4.30
CA ALA A 203 -2.64 4.38 -5.00
C ALA A 203 -1.75 4.24 -6.23
N ILE A 204 -1.22 3.04 -6.42
CA ILE A 204 -0.57 2.61 -7.66
C ILE A 204 -1.13 1.24 -8.03
N ASP A 205 -2.29 1.23 -8.68
CA ASP A 205 -3.12 0.03 -8.83
C ASP A 205 -3.88 -0.05 -10.16
N GLY A 206 -3.53 0.78 -11.13
CA GLY A 206 -4.24 0.84 -12.41
C GLY A 206 -5.73 1.20 -12.27
N ALA A 207 -6.07 1.99 -11.26
CA ALA A 207 -7.44 2.37 -10.88
C ALA A 207 -8.32 1.20 -10.39
N SER A 208 -7.72 0.05 -10.03
CA SER A 208 -8.45 -1.15 -9.63
C SER A 208 -9.42 -0.92 -8.47
N HIS A 209 -9.00 -0.18 -7.42
CA HIS A 209 -9.86 0.10 -6.27
C HIS A 209 -11.04 1.01 -6.60
N LEU A 210 -10.94 1.84 -7.64
CA LEU A 210 -12.03 2.72 -8.09
C LEU A 210 -13.07 1.96 -8.91
N GLY A 211 -12.64 0.93 -9.65
CA GLY A 211 -13.50 0.12 -10.50
C GLY A 211 -14.22 -1.05 -9.78
N SER A 212 -13.93 -1.29 -8.50
CA SER A 212 -14.27 -2.58 -7.89
C SER A 212 -15.44 -2.58 -6.93
N ALA A 213 -15.85 -1.49 -6.32
CA ALA A 213 -16.84 -1.56 -5.25
C ALA A 213 -17.96 -0.52 -5.38
N GLY A 214 -19.19 -1.03 -5.53
CA GLY A 214 -20.40 -0.23 -5.41
C GLY A 214 -20.62 0.83 -6.49
N ASN A 215 -19.86 0.81 -7.56
CA ASN A 215 -20.00 1.68 -8.72
C ASN A 215 -20.43 0.90 -9.98
N PHE A 216 -20.75 1.61 -11.04
CA PHE A 216 -21.25 1.02 -12.28
C PHE A 216 -20.14 0.54 -13.22
N TYR A 217 -18.86 0.61 -12.84
CA TYR A 217 -17.75 0.31 -13.72
C TYR A 217 -17.88 -1.07 -14.40
N GLN A 218 -18.12 -2.13 -13.62
CA GLN A 218 -18.20 -3.50 -14.14
C GLN A 218 -19.41 -3.75 -15.07
N SER A 219 -20.48 -2.96 -14.93
CA SER A 219 -21.66 -3.07 -15.78
C SER A 219 -21.61 -2.20 -17.03
N LEU A 220 -20.84 -1.12 -17.01
CA LEU A 220 -20.76 -0.14 -18.10
C LEU A 220 -19.48 -0.24 -18.94
N ASP A 221 -18.45 -0.87 -18.41
CA ASP A 221 -17.10 -0.99 -19.00
C ASP A 221 -17.05 -1.78 -20.33
N LYS A 222 -18.08 -2.59 -20.59
CA LYS A 222 -18.19 -3.45 -21.79
C LYS A 222 -19.13 -2.87 -22.85
N LEU A 223 -19.75 -1.74 -22.57
CA LEU A 223 -20.70 -1.12 -23.50
C LEU A 223 -19.96 -0.58 -24.72
N THR A 224 -20.56 -0.84 -25.88
CA THR A 224 -20.12 -0.30 -27.16
C THR A 224 -20.63 1.12 -27.37
N ASP A 225 -20.12 1.81 -28.39
CA ASP A 225 -20.62 3.13 -28.77
C ASP A 225 -22.11 3.09 -29.14
N GLU A 226 -22.57 2.00 -29.75
CA GLU A 226 -23.99 1.77 -30.10
C GLU A 226 -24.85 1.62 -28.85
N ASP A 227 -24.38 0.90 -27.83
CA ASP A 227 -25.07 0.78 -26.54
C ASP A 227 -25.20 2.15 -25.88
N TRP A 228 -24.14 2.95 -25.90
CA TRP A 228 -24.15 4.31 -25.36
C TRP A 228 -25.11 5.24 -26.14
N ASP A 229 -25.22 5.13 -27.46
CA ASP A 229 -26.18 5.88 -28.26
C ASP A 229 -27.62 5.47 -27.92
N GLY A 230 -27.87 4.18 -27.71
CA GLY A 230 -29.14 3.67 -27.23
C GLY A 230 -29.54 4.26 -25.86
N ILE A 231 -28.60 4.26 -24.90
CA ILE A 231 -28.81 4.83 -23.56
C ILE A 231 -29.10 6.32 -23.65
N ARG A 232 -28.31 7.08 -24.43
CA ARG A 232 -28.56 8.55 -24.63
C ARG A 232 -29.93 8.83 -25.20
N SER A 233 -30.35 8.06 -26.17
CA SER A 233 -31.66 8.17 -26.79
C SER A 233 -32.80 7.88 -25.81
N MET A 234 -32.67 6.86 -25.01
CA MET A 234 -33.63 6.49 -23.96
C MET A 234 -33.75 7.59 -22.89
N ILE A 235 -32.61 8.12 -22.39
CA ILE A 235 -32.59 9.22 -21.41
C ILE A 235 -33.27 10.45 -21.98
N LYS A 236 -32.98 10.81 -23.24
CA LYS A 236 -33.59 11.94 -23.91
C LYS A 236 -35.10 11.79 -24.00
N SER A 237 -35.59 10.66 -24.46
CA SER A 237 -37.01 10.35 -24.57
C SER A 237 -37.72 10.43 -23.21
N SER A 238 -37.12 9.89 -22.16
CA SER A 238 -37.65 9.97 -20.79
C SER A 238 -37.72 11.42 -20.30
N ASN A 239 -36.67 12.22 -20.52
CA ASN A 239 -36.66 13.63 -20.14
C ASN A 239 -37.68 14.44 -20.88
N ASP A 240 -37.92 14.18 -22.17
CA ASP A 240 -38.92 14.89 -22.97
C ASP A 240 -40.35 14.54 -22.52
N ALA A 241 -40.59 13.28 -22.17
CA ALA A 241 -41.87 12.87 -21.59
C ALA A 241 -42.14 13.52 -20.22
N ASP A 242 -41.12 13.66 -19.38
CA ASP A 242 -41.23 14.33 -18.08
C ASP A 242 -41.44 15.83 -18.21
N LYS A 243 -40.83 16.51 -19.19
CA LYS A 243 -41.07 17.92 -19.49
C LYS A 243 -42.49 18.12 -19.94
N ALA A 244 -43.03 17.28 -20.82
CA ALA A 244 -44.38 17.36 -21.28
C ALA A 244 -45.41 17.26 -20.12
N LYS A 245 -45.18 16.43 -19.12
CA LYS A 245 -46.01 16.33 -17.90
C LYS A 245 -45.97 17.55 -16.99
N ARG A 246 -44.87 18.33 -17.00
CA ARG A 246 -44.68 19.51 -16.16
C ARG A 246 -45.24 20.80 -16.83
N SER A 247 -45.58 20.74 -18.08
CA SER A 247 -46.10 21.90 -18.88
C SER A 247 -47.63 21.94 -18.91
N VAL A 248 -48.33 21.19 -18.02
CA VAL A 248 -49.77 21.19 -17.84
C VAL A 248 -50.15 21.82 -16.51
#